data_632d5ed647c878b1a8378ef273dcf802
#
_entry.id   632d5ed647c878b1a8378ef273dcf802
#
_cell.length_a   1.000
_cell.length_b   1.000
_cell.length_c   1.000
_cell.angle_alpha   90.00
_cell.angle_beta   90.00
_cell.angle_gamma   90.00
#
_symmetry.space_group_name_H-M   'P 1'
#
loop_
_entity.id
_entity.type
_entity.pdbx_description
1 polymer ?
#
loop_
_entity_poly.entity_id
_entity_poly.type
_entity_poly.pdbx_seq_one_letter_code
_entity_poly.pdbx_strand_id
1 'polypeptide(L)' 'MTWHWRLEDPAGAAIDPASLGVEIPESDNQGDAESWLGENWRELLARGVATVTLFEGDQEVYGPMGLAAP' A
#
# COMPACT_ATOMS: atom_id res chain seq x y z
N MET A 1 15.24 -6.28 -7.38
CA MET A 1 14.46 -5.05 -7.35
C MET A 1 13.58 -5.04 -6.12
N THR A 2 13.22 -3.87 -5.62
CA THR A 2 12.43 -3.77 -4.41
C THR A 2 10.94 -3.66 -4.74
N TRP A 3 10.13 -4.20 -3.85
CA TRP A 3 8.68 -4.16 -3.95
C TRP A 3 8.16 -3.21 -2.87
N HIS A 4 7.22 -2.32 -3.24
CA HIS A 4 6.65 -1.37 -2.27
C HIS A 4 5.20 -1.05 -2.61
N TRP A 5 4.46 -0.58 -1.62
CA TRP A 5 3.07 -0.17 -1.76
C TRP A 5 2.95 1.34 -1.87
N ARG A 6 2.15 1.81 -2.84
CA ARG A 6 1.72 3.20 -2.89
C ARG A 6 0.33 3.27 -2.25
N LEU A 7 0.16 4.17 -1.31
CA LEU A 7 -1.11 4.39 -0.64
C LEU A 7 -1.87 5.50 -1.37
N GLU A 8 -3.17 5.33 -1.51
CA GLU A 8 -4.03 6.27 -2.24
C GLU A 8 -5.27 6.60 -1.41
N ASP A 9 -5.72 7.86 -1.50
CA ASP A 9 -6.94 8.31 -0.84
C ASP A 9 -8.19 7.97 -1.68
N PRO A 10 -9.42 8.25 -1.19
CA PRO A 10 -10.64 7.95 -1.95
C PRO A 10 -10.72 8.67 -3.30
N ALA A 11 -9.99 9.75 -3.48
CA ALA A 11 -9.93 10.47 -4.75
C ALA A 11 -8.90 9.89 -5.72
N GLY A 12 -8.12 8.88 -5.28
CA GLY A 12 -7.09 8.26 -6.09
C GLY A 12 -5.74 8.96 -6.03
N ALA A 13 -5.58 9.98 -5.18
CA ALA A 13 -4.32 10.68 -5.03
C ALA A 13 -3.37 9.92 -4.12
N ALA A 14 -2.08 9.92 -4.46
CA ALA A 14 -1.07 9.27 -3.63
C ALA A 14 -0.94 9.96 -2.27
N ILE A 15 -0.82 9.15 -1.21
CA ILE A 15 -0.67 9.63 0.15
C ILE A 15 0.76 9.36 0.60
N ASP A 16 1.42 10.38 1.17
CA ASP A 16 2.73 10.19 1.79
C ASP A 16 2.55 9.40 3.09
N PRO A 17 3.16 8.20 3.22
CA PRO A 17 3.05 7.42 4.46
C PRO A 17 3.50 8.19 5.70
N ALA A 18 4.49 9.06 5.57
CA ALA A 18 4.98 9.86 6.70
C ALA A 18 3.90 10.78 7.24
N SER A 19 2.98 11.27 6.40
CA SER A 19 1.89 12.14 6.84
C SER A 19 0.87 11.39 7.70
N LEU A 20 0.83 10.06 7.59
CA LEU A 20 -0.05 9.20 8.37
C LEU A 20 0.63 8.61 9.61
N GLY A 21 1.94 8.83 9.76
CA GLY A 21 2.70 8.23 10.84
C GLY A 21 2.94 6.74 10.67
N VAL A 22 2.90 6.23 9.45
CA VAL A 22 3.17 4.81 9.16
C VAL A 22 4.46 4.65 8.37
N GLU A 23 5.12 3.51 8.55
CA GLU A 23 6.28 3.13 7.77
C GLU A 23 5.89 1.98 6.86
N ILE A 24 6.25 2.10 5.58
CA ILE A 24 6.05 1.03 4.61
C ILE A 24 7.42 0.47 4.26
N PRO A 25 7.74 -0.76 4.68
CA PRO A 25 9.03 -1.36 4.36
C PRO A 25 9.09 -1.71 2.87
N GLU A 26 10.30 -1.64 2.31
CA GLU A 26 10.55 -2.22 1.02
C GLU A 26 10.76 -3.71 1.20
N SER A 27 10.19 -4.51 0.31
CA SER A 27 10.27 -5.96 0.38
C SER A 27 11.12 -6.50 -0.77
N ASP A 28 11.74 -7.66 -0.56
CA ASP A 28 12.59 -8.29 -1.56
C ASP A 28 11.79 -9.08 -2.59
N ASN A 29 10.54 -9.39 -2.28
CA ASN A 29 9.68 -10.16 -3.16
C ASN A 29 8.21 -9.80 -2.93
N GLN A 30 7.36 -10.24 -3.86
CA GLN A 30 5.93 -9.94 -3.81
C GLN A 30 5.25 -10.58 -2.59
N GLY A 31 5.64 -11.80 -2.23
CA GLY A 31 5.05 -12.50 -1.09
C GLY A 31 5.21 -11.75 0.22
N ASP A 32 6.40 -11.19 0.47
CA ASP A 32 6.65 -10.40 1.67
C ASP A 32 5.84 -9.10 1.65
N ALA A 33 5.73 -8.45 0.50
CA ALA A 33 4.91 -7.25 0.36
C ALA A 33 3.44 -7.53 0.65
N GLU A 34 2.91 -8.62 0.14
CA GLU A 34 1.52 -9.01 0.37
C GLU A 34 1.27 -9.41 1.82
N SER A 35 2.22 -10.09 2.45
CA SER A 35 2.13 -10.44 3.88
C SER A 35 2.08 -9.19 4.75
N TRP A 36 2.92 -8.20 4.44
CA TRP A 36 2.90 -6.93 5.17
C TRP A 36 1.53 -6.25 5.05
N LEU A 37 0.97 -6.20 3.84
CA LEU A 37 -0.34 -5.59 3.63
C LEU A 37 -1.42 -6.36 4.39
N GLY A 38 -1.38 -7.69 4.38
CA GLY A 38 -2.34 -8.52 5.10
C GLY A 38 -2.35 -8.27 6.61
N GLU A 39 -1.21 -7.85 7.17
CA GLU A 39 -1.09 -7.54 8.59
C GLU A 39 -1.46 -6.10 8.92
N ASN A 40 -1.41 -5.19 7.95
CA ASN A 40 -1.51 -3.75 8.21
C ASN A 40 -2.69 -3.06 7.53
N TRP A 41 -3.45 -3.73 6.68
CA TRP A 41 -4.49 -3.08 5.88
C TRP A 41 -5.58 -2.40 6.73
N ARG A 42 -5.90 -2.97 7.89
CA ARG A 42 -6.93 -2.39 8.76
C ARG A 42 -6.49 -1.06 9.34
N GLU A 43 -5.23 -0.96 9.73
CA GLU A 43 -4.68 0.28 10.24
C GLU A 43 -4.60 1.33 9.15
N LEU A 44 -4.18 0.94 7.94
CA LEU A 44 -4.15 1.84 6.80
C LEU A 44 -5.54 2.37 6.50
N LEU A 45 -6.54 1.50 6.47
CA LEU A 45 -7.92 1.90 6.25
C LEU A 45 -8.41 2.89 7.32
N ALA A 46 -8.09 2.62 8.59
CA ALA A 46 -8.46 3.49 9.69
C ALA A 46 -7.81 4.88 9.61
N ARG A 47 -6.68 4.98 8.93
CA ARG A 47 -5.95 6.25 8.73
C ARG A 47 -6.34 6.99 7.45
N GLY A 48 -7.33 6.49 6.70
CA GLY A 48 -7.85 7.18 5.53
C GLY A 48 -7.32 6.67 4.19
N VAL A 49 -6.57 5.59 4.18
CA VAL A 49 -6.11 4.96 2.93
C VAL A 49 -7.29 4.18 2.34
N ALA A 50 -7.65 4.50 1.10
CA ALA A 50 -8.77 3.82 0.43
C ALA A 50 -8.30 2.67 -0.45
N THR A 51 -7.20 2.86 -1.17
CA THR A 51 -6.64 1.86 -2.09
C THR A 51 -5.13 1.79 -1.96
N VAL A 52 -4.55 0.71 -2.45
CA VAL A 52 -3.10 0.53 -2.50
C VAL A 52 -2.72 -0.04 -3.86
N THR A 53 -1.52 0.30 -4.33
CA THR A 53 -0.95 -0.23 -5.58
C THR A 53 0.43 -0.78 -5.29
N LEU A 54 0.70 -1.99 -5.75
CA LEU A 54 2.00 -2.64 -5.58
C LEU A 54 2.92 -2.30 -6.74
N PHE A 55 4.13 -1.85 -6.41
CA PHE A 55 5.17 -1.52 -7.37
C PHE A 55 6.38 -2.43 -7.20
N GLU A 56 6.97 -2.81 -8.32
CA GLU A 56 8.31 -3.38 -8.36
C GLU A 56 9.23 -2.32 -8.98
N GLY A 57 10.10 -1.72 -8.17
CA GLY A 57 10.85 -0.56 -8.63
C GLY A 57 9.89 0.55 -9.05
N ASP A 58 9.97 0.98 -10.29
CA ASP A 58 9.11 2.01 -10.85
C ASP A 58 7.90 1.47 -11.59
N GLN A 59 7.75 0.14 -11.65
CA GLN A 59 6.70 -0.48 -12.44
C GLN A 59 5.52 -0.89 -11.57
N GLU A 60 4.32 -0.45 -11.95
CA GLU A 60 3.09 -0.89 -11.32
C GLU A 60 2.83 -2.35 -11.71
N VAL A 61 2.72 -3.21 -10.70
CA VAL A 61 2.53 -4.65 -10.90
C VAL A 61 1.08 -5.05 -10.64
N TYR A 62 0.46 -4.48 -9.62
CA TYR A 62 -0.84 -4.89 -9.15
C TYR A 62 -1.57 -3.74 -8.48
N GLY A 63 -2.84 -3.57 -8.85
CA GLY A 63 -3.69 -2.57 -8.23
C GLY A 63 -4.21 -1.53 -9.22
N PRO A 64 -4.86 -0.47 -8.74
CA PRO A 64 -5.17 -0.22 -7.33
C PRO A 64 -6.16 -1.23 -6.76
N MET A 65 -5.97 -1.57 -5.50
CA MET A 65 -6.81 -2.53 -4.80
C MET A 65 -7.48 -1.86 -3.60
N GLY A 66 -8.80 -2.01 -3.48
CA GLY A 66 -9.55 -1.42 -2.37
C GLY A 66 -9.27 -2.13 -1.05
N LEU A 67 -9.14 -1.35 0.02
CA LEU A 67 -8.94 -1.87 1.38
C LEU A 67 -10.28 -2.06 2.11
N ALA A 68 -11.30 -1.31 1.73
CA ALA A 68 -12.60 -1.44 2.37
C ALA A 68 -13.26 -2.77 1.98
N ALA A 69 -13.94 -3.39 2.93
CA ALA A 69 -14.74 -4.56 2.64
C ALA A 69 -15.87 -4.20 1.67
N PRO A 70 -16.21 -5.09 0.74
CA PRO A 70 -17.31 -4.86 -0.17
C PRO A 70 -18.67 -4.82 0.54
#